data_1f0353ce1c3e8a899056e15d8dbba6ec
#
_entry.id   1f0353ce1c3e8a899056e15d8dbba6ec
#
_cell.length_a   1.000
_cell.length_b   1.000
_cell.length_c   1.000
_cell.angle_alpha   90.00
_cell.angle_beta   90.00
_cell.angle_gamma   90.00
#
_symmetry.space_group_name_H-M   'P 1'
#
loop_
_entity.id
_entity.type
_entity.pdbx_description
1 polymer ?
#
loop_
_entity_poly.entity_id
_entity_poly.type
_entity_poly.pdbx_seq_one_letter_code
_entity_poly.pdbx_strand_id
1 'polypeptide(L)'
;MKLINKKKQLKSCVIIDELPTIFFKGLDNLIATARSNKVAVVLGFQDFSQLKRDYGDKEAAVIMSTVGNVFSGQVVGETAKTLSERFGKILQKRESVSINRSDTSTSISTQLDSLIPASKISTLSQGMFVGAVADNFGETIEQKIFHAQIVVDNDAVQKETAAYQSIPEISSFLDENGNDTMEEQIQANYRQIKQDIVELVENELIRIENDPALKHLLGGNEGVQA
;
A
#
# COMPACT_ATOMS: atom_id res chain seq x y z
N MET A 1 -1.37 1.65 -15.37
CA MET A 1 -0.24 2.55 -15.13
C MET A 1 -0.21 3.80 -16.00
N LYS A 2 -0.45 3.75 -17.31
CA LYS A 2 -0.42 4.97 -18.16
C LYS A 2 -1.36 6.10 -17.72
N LEU A 3 -2.50 5.78 -17.07
CA LEU A 3 -3.45 6.79 -16.59
C LEU A 3 -2.96 7.51 -15.32
N ILE A 4 -2.17 6.83 -14.49
CA ILE A 4 -1.65 7.37 -13.22
C ILE A 4 -0.48 8.33 -13.46
N ASN A 5 0.24 8.17 -14.57
CA ASN A 5 1.43 8.97 -14.90
C ASN A 5 1.17 10.27 -15.66
N LYS A 6 -0.08 10.75 -15.76
CA LYS A 6 -0.38 12.04 -16.38
C LYS A 6 -0.19 13.18 -15.38
N LYS A 7 0.67 14.14 -15.70
CA LYS A 7 0.82 15.38 -14.93
C LYS A 7 -0.52 16.13 -14.83
N LYS A 8 -0.81 16.73 -13.66
CA LYS A 8 -2.02 17.53 -13.37
C LYS A 8 -3.32 16.72 -13.14
N GLN A 9 -3.22 15.45 -12.79
CA GLN A 9 -4.38 14.66 -12.38
C GLN A 9 -4.91 15.09 -11.01
N LEU A 10 -6.15 14.74 -10.72
CA LEU A 10 -6.73 14.84 -9.38
C LEU A 10 -5.95 13.96 -8.41
N LYS A 11 -5.94 14.34 -7.14
CA LYS A 11 -5.37 13.50 -6.08
C LYS A 11 -6.08 12.16 -6.07
N SER A 12 -5.32 11.08 -6.04
CA SER A 12 -5.84 9.71 -6.00
C SER A 12 -5.05 8.86 -5.02
N CYS A 13 -5.60 7.71 -4.65
CA CYS A 13 -4.94 6.78 -3.75
C CYS A 13 -5.04 5.36 -4.31
N VAL A 14 -3.97 4.59 -4.14
CA VAL A 14 -3.92 3.16 -4.37
C VAL A 14 -3.73 2.50 -3.02
N ILE A 15 -4.68 1.69 -2.60
CA ILE A 15 -4.64 0.95 -1.34
C ILE A 15 -4.59 -0.53 -1.70
N ILE A 16 -3.55 -1.23 -1.26
CA ILE A 16 -3.38 -2.67 -1.44
C ILE A 16 -3.26 -3.27 -0.05
N ASP A 17 -4.31 -3.93 0.40
CA ASP A 17 -4.30 -4.74 1.60
C ASP A 17 -3.83 -6.16 1.25
N GLU A 18 -3.12 -6.82 2.16
CA GLU A 18 -2.51 -8.14 1.95
C GLU A 18 -1.63 -8.19 0.68
N LEU A 19 -0.72 -7.22 0.53
CA LEU A 19 0.17 -7.09 -0.63
C LEU A 19 0.84 -8.40 -1.08
N PRO A 20 1.31 -9.31 -0.18
CA PRO A 20 1.91 -10.57 -0.60
C PRO A 20 0.99 -11.51 -1.37
N THR A 21 -0.33 -11.36 -1.24
CA THR A 21 -1.30 -12.19 -1.97
C THR A 21 -1.53 -11.71 -3.40
N ILE A 22 -1.12 -10.49 -3.72
CA ILE A 22 -1.30 -9.86 -5.01
C ILE A 22 0.06 -9.53 -5.62
N PHE A 23 0.50 -10.32 -6.60
CA PHE A 23 1.71 -9.97 -7.33
C PHE A 23 1.46 -8.84 -8.33
N PHE A 24 2.02 -7.67 -8.04
CA PHE A 24 1.90 -6.48 -8.89
C PHE A 24 3.26 -6.12 -9.51
N LYS A 25 3.48 -6.55 -10.74
CA LYS A 25 4.74 -6.28 -11.46
C LYS A 25 4.96 -4.78 -11.65
N GLY A 26 6.12 -4.27 -11.20
CA GLY A 26 6.49 -2.86 -11.31
C GLY A 26 5.87 -1.98 -10.22
N LEU A 27 5.56 -2.54 -9.06
CA LEU A 27 5.09 -1.81 -7.88
C LEU A 27 6.13 -0.79 -7.41
N ASP A 28 7.41 -1.13 -7.46
CA ASP A 28 8.54 -0.24 -7.18
C ASP A 28 8.49 1.04 -8.02
N ASN A 29 8.27 0.91 -9.32
CA ASN A 29 8.10 2.05 -10.22
C ASN A 29 6.84 2.87 -9.91
N LEU A 30 5.74 2.20 -9.54
CA LEU A 30 4.53 2.90 -9.12
C LEU A 30 4.82 3.78 -7.91
N ILE A 31 5.43 3.23 -6.86
CA ILE A 31 5.73 3.94 -5.62
C ILE A 31 6.68 5.11 -5.90
N ALA A 32 7.74 4.88 -6.67
CA ALA A 32 8.73 5.90 -7.00
C ALA A 32 8.13 7.09 -7.77
N THR A 33 7.16 6.85 -8.65
CA THR A 33 6.54 7.88 -9.50
C THR A 33 5.23 8.44 -8.95
N ALA A 34 4.61 7.77 -7.99
CA ALA A 34 3.30 8.11 -7.43
C ALA A 34 3.26 9.55 -6.88
N ARG A 35 4.28 9.94 -6.11
CA ARG A 35 4.36 11.26 -5.49
C ARG A 35 4.29 12.40 -6.49
N SER A 36 5.03 12.33 -7.60
CA SER A 36 5.03 13.38 -8.64
C SER A 36 3.70 13.49 -9.38
N ASN A 37 2.91 12.42 -9.37
CA ASN A 37 1.60 12.33 -10.01
C ASN A 37 0.42 12.51 -9.02
N LYS A 38 0.68 12.95 -7.79
CA LYS A 38 -0.32 13.16 -6.73
C LYS A 38 -1.10 11.88 -6.37
N VAL A 39 -0.46 10.73 -6.45
CA VAL A 39 -1.01 9.45 -6.06
C VAL A 39 -0.42 9.04 -4.72
N ALA A 40 -1.25 8.82 -3.71
CA ALA A 40 -0.86 8.18 -2.48
C ALA A 40 -0.87 6.66 -2.67
N VAL A 41 0.11 5.96 -2.09
CA VAL A 41 0.17 4.50 -2.12
C VAL A 41 0.21 3.99 -0.69
N VAL A 42 -0.76 3.13 -0.35
CA VAL A 42 -0.85 2.47 0.96
C VAL A 42 -0.73 0.97 0.74
N LEU A 43 0.23 0.35 1.41
CA LEU A 43 0.53 -1.07 1.30
C LEU A 43 0.37 -1.72 2.66
N GLY A 44 -0.54 -2.70 2.77
CA GLY A 44 -0.76 -3.51 3.96
C GLY A 44 -0.15 -4.89 3.80
N PHE A 45 0.53 -5.39 4.83
CA PHE A 45 1.01 -6.77 4.92
C PHE A 45 1.38 -7.12 6.37
N GLN A 46 1.50 -8.40 6.66
CA GLN A 46 1.69 -8.89 8.03
C GLN A 46 3.16 -9.14 8.37
N ASP A 47 3.98 -9.58 7.41
CA ASP A 47 5.36 -9.97 7.64
C ASP A 47 6.26 -9.68 6.43
N PHE A 48 7.49 -9.20 6.69
CA PHE A 48 8.49 -8.96 5.65
C PHE A 48 8.95 -10.24 4.95
N SER A 49 8.95 -11.37 5.63
CA SER A 49 9.34 -12.64 5.04
C SER A 49 8.40 -13.05 3.92
N GLN A 50 7.09 -12.78 4.07
CA GLN A 50 6.11 -13.00 3.01
C GLN A 50 6.37 -12.09 1.81
N LEU A 51 6.62 -10.80 2.07
CA LEU A 51 6.94 -9.85 1.01
C LEU A 51 8.20 -10.25 0.23
N LYS A 52 9.26 -10.68 0.94
CA LYS A 52 10.50 -11.16 0.33
C LYS A 52 10.29 -12.43 -0.49
N ARG A 53 9.48 -13.36 0.00
CA ARG A 53 9.17 -14.60 -0.71
C ARG A 53 8.48 -14.34 -2.06
N ASP A 54 7.53 -13.42 -2.08
CA ASP A 54 6.63 -13.25 -3.23
C ASP A 54 7.15 -12.20 -4.24
N TYR A 55 7.86 -11.18 -3.75
CA TYR A 55 8.48 -10.13 -4.59
C TYR A 55 10.00 -10.30 -4.79
N GLY A 56 10.65 -11.16 -4.00
CA GLY A 56 12.09 -11.29 -3.95
C GLY A 56 12.77 -10.25 -3.06
N ASP A 57 13.98 -10.56 -2.57
CA ASP A 57 14.71 -9.71 -1.63
C ASP A 57 14.98 -8.29 -2.14
N LYS A 58 15.31 -8.16 -3.42
CA LYS A 58 15.67 -6.86 -4.03
C LYS A 58 14.45 -5.94 -4.13
N GLU A 59 13.33 -6.44 -4.66
CA GLU A 59 12.11 -5.65 -4.80
C GLU A 59 11.51 -5.30 -3.44
N ALA A 60 11.48 -6.24 -2.50
CA ALA A 60 11.04 -5.99 -1.14
C ALA A 60 11.89 -4.92 -0.44
N ALA A 61 13.20 -4.93 -0.62
CA ALA A 61 14.09 -3.90 -0.08
C ALA A 61 13.83 -2.51 -0.70
N VAL A 62 13.58 -2.45 -2.02
CA VAL A 62 13.24 -1.20 -2.70
C VAL A 62 11.90 -0.65 -2.21
N ILE A 63 10.86 -1.49 -2.10
CA ILE A 63 9.56 -1.10 -1.55
C ILE A 63 9.74 -0.50 -0.16
N MET A 64 10.46 -1.20 0.72
CA MET A 64 10.70 -0.75 2.10
C MET A 64 11.50 0.54 2.21
N SER A 65 12.46 0.77 1.33
CA SER A 65 13.26 2.00 1.35
C SER A 65 12.54 3.22 0.76
N THR A 66 11.59 2.98 -0.13
CA THR A 66 10.88 4.05 -0.84
C THR A 66 9.70 4.61 -0.05
N VAL A 67 9.06 3.80 0.81
CA VAL A 67 7.94 4.26 1.64
C VAL A 67 8.44 5.21 2.74
N GLY A 68 7.87 6.41 2.81
CA GLY A 68 8.21 7.43 3.81
C GLY A 68 7.55 7.18 5.16
N ASN A 69 6.29 6.75 5.15
CA ASN A 69 5.49 6.52 6.34
C ASN A 69 5.37 5.02 6.62
N VAL A 70 5.53 4.64 7.88
CA VAL A 70 5.38 3.25 8.34
C VAL A 70 4.59 3.23 9.62
N PHE A 71 3.60 2.33 9.69
CA PHE A 71 2.79 2.07 10.86
C PHE A 71 2.81 0.56 11.10
N SER A 72 3.09 0.14 12.33
CA SER A 72 3.15 -1.27 12.69
C SER A 72 2.48 -1.53 14.04
N GLY A 73 1.59 -2.50 14.07
CA GLY A 73 1.18 -3.16 15.30
C GLY A 73 2.25 -4.14 15.79
N GLN A 74 1.82 -5.11 16.59
CA GLN A 74 2.69 -6.18 17.06
C GLN A 74 3.21 -7.03 15.89
N VAL A 75 4.52 -7.13 15.78
CA VAL A 75 5.22 -8.02 14.85
C VAL A 75 6.43 -8.63 15.54
N VAL A 76 6.88 -9.79 15.07
CA VAL A 76 7.94 -10.56 15.73
C VAL A 76 9.12 -10.84 14.79
N GLY A 77 10.18 -11.41 15.33
CA GLY A 77 11.30 -11.93 14.55
C GLY A 77 12.07 -10.87 13.77
N GLU A 78 12.34 -11.16 12.48
CA GLU A 78 13.12 -10.30 11.61
C GLU A 78 12.39 -8.98 11.30
N THR A 79 11.07 -9.02 11.17
CA THR A 79 10.25 -7.82 10.93
C THR A 79 10.39 -6.80 12.06
N ALA A 80 10.32 -7.24 13.32
CA ALA A 80 10.52 -6.37 14.47
C ALA A 80 11.94 -5.77 14.52
N LYS A 81 12.96 -6.55 14.15
CA LYS A 81 14.35 -6.08 14.09
C LYS A 81 14.52 -5.01 13.01
N THR A 82 14.03 -5.27 11.81
CA THR A 82 14.12 -4.33 10.67
C THR A 82 13.41 -3.00 10.99
N LEU A 83 12.25 -3.05 11.64
CA LEU A 83 11.55 -1.84 12.09
C LEU A 83 12.33 -1.09 13.17
N SER A 84 12.88 -1.81 14.16
CA SER A 84 13.70 -1.21 15.20
C SER A 84 14.94 -0.49 14.64
N GLU A 85 15.59 -1.07 13.63
CA GLU A 85 16.72 -0.46 12.93
C GLU A 85 16.29 0.78 12.13
N ARG A 86 15.13 0.72 11.48
CA ARG A 86 14.55 1.86 10.74
C ARG A 86 14.22 3.04 11.64
N PHE A 87 13.75 2.79 12.85
CA PHE A 87 13.45 3.85 13.82
C PHE A 87 14.72 4.49 14.41
N GLY A 88 15.89 3.85 14.20
CA GLY A 88 17.18 4.39 14.57
C GLY A 88 17.53 4.17 16.03
N LYS A 89 18.57 4.88 16.45
CA LYS A 89 19.19 4.74 17.77
C LYS A 89 19.31 6.08 18.47
N ILE A 90 19.31 6.04 19.79
CA ILE A 90 19.47 7.20 20.66
C ILE A 90 20.61 6.95 21.67
N LEU A 91 21.32 7.99 22.04
CA LEU A 91 22.30 7.93 23.11
C LEU A 91 21.60 7.93 24.46
N GLN A 92 21.72 6.82 25.18
CA GLN A 92 21.18 6.68 26.55
C GLN A 92 22.31 6.72 27.56
N LYS A 93 22.11 7.52 28.63
CA LYS A 93 22.99 7.50 29.80
C LYS A 93 22.58 6.33 30.69
N ARG A 94 23.52 5.45 30.98
CA ARG A 94 23.35 4.38 31.96
C ARG A 94 24.15 4.69 33.20
N GLU A 95 23.49 4.68 34.33
CA GLU A 95 24.11 4.75 35.65
C GLU A 95 24.26 3.33 36.22
N SER A 96 25.47 2.98 36.55
CA SER A 96 25.75 1.73 37.27
C SER A 96 26.24 2.10 38.67
N VAL A 97 25.49 1.67 39.69
CA VAL A 97 25.85 1.89 41.08
C VAL A 97 26.41 0.57 41.66
N SER A 98 27.67 0.58 42.05
CA SER A 98 28.28 -0.54 42.75
C SER A 98 28.34 -0.23 44.24
N ILE A 99 27.66 -1.00 45.05
CA ILE A 99 27.62 -0.81 46.50
C ILE A 99 28.45 -1.94 47.16
N ASN A 100 29.57 -1.58 47.73
CA ASN A 100 30.38 -2.44 48.61
C ASN A 100 30.17 -2.04 50.06
N ARG A 101 30.52 -2.96 50.99
CA ARG A 101 30.31 -2.74 52.45
C ARG A 101 30.93 -1.45 53.01
N SER A 102 31.91 -0.88 52.34
CA SER A 102 32.67 0.31 52.77
C SER A 102 32.64 1.48 51.79
N ASP A 103 32.10 1.28 50.56
CA ASP A 103 32.15 2.33 49.55
C ASP A 103 31.05 2.16 48.49
N THR A 104 30.57 3.29 47.95
CA THR A 104 29.59 3.34 46.88
C THR A 104 30.21 4.06 45.70
N SER A 105 30.42 3.35 44.61
CA SER A 105 30.89 3.97 43.36
C SER A 105 29.78 4.05 42.31
N THR A 106 29.65 5.22 41.71
CA THR A 106 28.70 5.47 40.61
C THR A 106 29.49 5.66 39.31
N SER A 107 29.18 4.82 38.35
CA SER A 107 29.75 4.94 37.01
C SER A 107 28.64 5.37 36.02
N ILE A 108 28.91 6.46 35.27
CA ILE A 108 28.00 6.92 34.22
C ILE A 108 28.63 6.58 32.88
N SER A 109 27.93 5.76 32.10
CA SER A 109 28.31 5.42 30.72
C SER A 109 27.26 5.89 29.74
N THR A 110 27.68 6.28 28.55
CA THR A 110 26.75 6.61 27.46
C THR A 110 26.79 5.49 26.44
N GLN A 111 25.64 4.91 26.15
CA GLN A 111 25.51 3.81 25.19
C GLN A 111 24.51 4.18 24.11
N LEU A 112 24.76 3.70 22.88
CA LEU A 112 23.85 3.85 21.76
C LEU A 112 22.85 2.71 21.78
N ASP A 113 21.61 2.99 22.16
CA ASP A 113 20.52 2.00 22.22
C ASP A 113 19.45 2.28 21.15
N SER A 114 18.69 1.25 20.75
CA SER A 114 17.58 1.40 19.81
C SER A 114 16.52 2.34 20.39
N LEU A 115 16.03 3.29 19.59
CA LEU A 115 14.98 4.23 20.00
C LEU A 115 13.70 3.47 20.39
N ILE A 116 13.29 2.50 19.55
CA ILE A 116 12.24 1.52 19.86
C ILE A 116 12.84 0.13 19.69
N PRO A 117 13.15 -0.59 20.78
CA PRO A 117 13.73 -1.93 20.70
C PRO A 117 12.76 -2.93 20.04
N ALA A 118 13.30 -3.91 19.33
CA ALA A 118 12.53 -5.00 18.71
C ALA A 118 11.67 -5.76 19.73
N SER A 119 12.15 -5.94 20.95
CA SER A 119 11.38 -6.54 22.06
C SER A 119 10.13 -5.74 22.42
N LYS A 120 10.20 -4.41 22.37
CA LYS A 120 9.04 -3.52 22.59
C LYS A 120 7.99 -3.69 21.50
N ILE A 121 8.43 -3.77 20.24
CA ILE A 121 7.55 -3.97 19.07
C ILE A 121 6.87 -5.35 19.16
N SER A 122 7.62 -6.38 19.56
CA SER A 122 7.11 -7.76 19.66
C SER A 122 6.11 -7.97 20.83
N THR A 123 6.04 -7.03 21.75
CA THR A 123 5.15 -7.10 22.93
C THR A 123 4.07 -6.02 22.95
N LEU A 124 3.80 -5.38 21.81
CA LEU A 124 2.72 -4.41 21.71
C LEU A 124 1.38 -5.06 22.01
N SER A 125 0.57 -4.38 22.80
CA SER A 125 -0.80 -4.81 23.10
C SER A 125 -1.76 -4.41 21.97
N GLN A 126 -2.91 -5.02 21.95
CA GLN A 126 -4.00 -4.65 21.02
C GLN A 126 -4.31 -3.14 21.07
N GLY A 127 -4.45 -2.53 19.92
CA GLY A 127 -4.70 -1.10 19.78
C GLY A 127 -3.46 -0.22 19.94
N MET A 128 -2.30 -0.79 20.28
CA MET A 128 -1.02 -0.08 20.34
C MET A 128 -0.26 -0.24 19.04
N PHE A 129 0.42 0.81 18.61
CA PHE A 129 1.25 0.78 17.40
C PHE A 129 2.47 1.68 17.50
N VAL A 130 3.46 1.38 16.71
CA VAL A 130 4.67 2.19 16.50
C VAL A 130 4.73 2.65 15.06
N GLY A 131 5.36 3.76 14.81
CA GLY A 131 5.46 4.25 13.44
C GLY A 131 6.51 5.32 13.24
N ALA A 132 6.73 5.60 11.97
CA ALA A 132 7.52 6.73 11.50
C ALA A 132 6.75 7.46 10.40
N VAL A 133 6.80 8.78 10.42
CA VAL A 133 6.19 9.66 9.43
C VAL A 133 7.23 10.56 8.79
N ALA A 134 7.07 10.82 7.51
CA ALA A 134 7.91 11.76 6.77
C ALA A 134 7.27 13.14 6.73
N ASP A 135 8.09 14.17 6.49
CA ASP A 135 7.61 15.53 6.29
C ASP A 135 6.66 15.63 5.09
N ASN A 136 5.63 16.43 5.23
CA ASN A 136 4.74 16.81 4.14
C ASN A 136 5.27 18.02 3.38
N PHE A 137 4.66 18.32 2.23
CA PHE A 137 4.94 19.55 1.51
C PHE A 137 4.52 20.78 2.33
N GLY A 138 5.49 21.58 2.72
CA GLY A 138 5.26 22.82 3.46
C GLY A 138 5.00 22.64 4.96
N GLU A 139 5.13 21.42 5.48
CA GLU A 139 4.95 21.11 6.90
C GLU A 139 6.09 20.21 7.39
N THR A 140 6.78 20.65 8.42
CA THR A 140 7.83 19.89 9.10
C THR A 140 7.23 19.20 10.31
N ILE A 141 7.42 17.89 10.41
CA ILE A 141 6.96 17.09 11.56
C ILE A 141 8.12 16.96 12.54
N GLU A 142 7.98 17.55 13.72
CA GLU A 142 9.05 17.53 14.75
C GLU A 142 9.26 16.10 15.29
N GLN A 143 8.18 15.42 15.66
CA GLN A 143 8.24 14.05 16.18
C GLN A 143 7.90 13.04 15.09
N LYS A 144 8.92 12.58 14.38
CA LYS A 144 8.74 11.66 13.25
C LYS A 144 8.52 10.21 13.66
N ILE A 145 8.99 9.82 14.84
CA ILE A 145 8.87 8.43 15.34
C ILE A 145 8.01 8.46 16.58
N PHE A 146 7.05 7.55 16.66
CA PHE A 146 6.08 7.53 17.74
C PHE A 146 5.69 6.12 18.15
N HIS A 147 5.22 6.02 19.38
CA HIS A 147 4.51 4.89 19.96
C HIS A 147 3.16 5.43 20.47
N ALA A 148 2.07 4.97 19.92
CA ALA A 148 0.75 5.55 20.13
C ALA A 148 -0.33 4.47 20.31
N GLN A 149 -1.49 4.90 20.79
CA GLN A 149 -2.68 4.10 20.88
C GLN A 149 -3.71 4.55 19.88
N ILE A 150 -4.39 3.61 19.23
CA ILE A 150 -5.55 3.90 18.38
C ILE A 150 -6.74 4.20 19.29
N VAL A 151 -7.30 5.38 19.14
CA VAL A 151 -8.56 5.77 19.78
C VAL A 151 -9.68 5.59 18.77
N VAL A 152 -10.61 4.69 19.06
CA VAL A 152 -11.75 4.40 18.19
C VAL A 152 -13.00 5.06 18.74
N ASP A 153 -13.66 5.87 17.92
CA ASP A 153 -15.00 6.36 18.20
C ASP A 153 -16.04 5.28 17.82
N ASN A 154 -16.41 4.48 18.81
CA ASN A 154 -17.33 3.37 18.59
C ASN A 154 -18.73 3.84 18.14
N ASP A 155 -19.18 5.01 18.56
CA ASP A 155 -20.50 5.55 18.18
C ASP A 155 -20.50 5.96 16.70
N ALA A 156 -19.41 6.56 16.23
CA ALA A 156 -19.24 6.87 14.80
C ALA A 156 -19.19 5.59 13.95
N VAL A 157 -18.41 4.59 14.37
CA VAL A 157 -18.32 3.29 13.68
C VAL A 157 -19.67 2.59 13.61
N GLN A 158 -20.45 2.58 14.71
CA GLN A 158 -21.78 1.98 14.71
C GLN A 158 -22.74 2.70 13.75
N LYS A 159 -22.71 4.03 13.69
CA LYS A 159 -23.54 4.81 12.78
C LYS A 159 -23.18 4.52 11.31
N GLU A 160 -21.89 4.45 10.98
CA GLU A 160 -21.44 4.13 9.63
C GLU A 160 -21.84 2.69 9.25
N THR A 161 -21.63 1.72 10.15
CA THR A 161 -21.98 0.31 9.91
C THR A 161 -23.51 0.14 9.71
N ALA A 162 -24.31 0.86 10.49
CA ALA A 162 -25.77 0.84 10.34
C ALA A 162 -26.26 1.46 9.02
N ALA A 163 -25.45 2.33 8.42
CA ALA A 163 -25.76 2.95 7.13
C ALA A 163 -25.36 2.09 5.90
N TYR A 164 -24.66 0.96 6.11
CA TYR A 164 -24.28 0.08 5.02
C TYR A 164 -25.52 -0.52 4.37
N GLN A 165 -25.56 -0.42 3.05
CA GLN A 165 -26.58 -1.10 2.26
C GLN A 165 -26.13 -2.54 1.99
N SER A 166 -27.10 -3.46 1.97
CA SER A 166 -26.84 -4.82 1.53
C SER A 166 -26.32 -4.81 0.10
N ILE A 167 -25.36 -5.68 -0.18
CA ILE A 167 -24.90 -5.91 -1.56
C ILE A 167 -26.10 -6.38 -2.37
N PRO A 168 -26.40 -5.73 -3.52
CA PRO A 168 -27.50 -6.19 -4.37
C PRO A 168 -27.32 -7.68 -4.71
N GLU A 169 -28.35 -8.47 -4.48
CA GLU A 169 -28.34 -9.86 -4.93
C GLU A 169 -28.24 -9.86 -6.45
N ILE A 170 -27.25 -10.57 -6.98
CA ILE A 170 -27.19 -10.86 -8.40
C ILE A 170 -28.42 -11.73 -8.71
N SER A 171 -29.22 -11.27 -9.67
CA SER A 171 -30.39 -12.04 -10.12
C SER A 171 -30.00 -13.48 -10.38
N SER A 172 -30.84 -14.42 -9.92
CA SER A 172 -30.58 -15.84 -10.10
C SER A 172 -30.41 -16.16 -11.58
N PHE A 173 -29.37 -16.88 -11.91
CA PHE A 173 -29.11 -17.37 -13.26
C PHE A 173 -29.95 -18.63 -13.61
N LEU A 174 -31.15 -18.73 -13.03
CA LEU A 174 -32.04 -19.85 -13.30
C LEU A 174 -32.94 -19.53 -14.50
N ASP A 175 -33.11 -20.49 -15.40
CA ASP A 175 -34.10 -20.41 -16.48
C ASP A 175 -35.55 -20.61 -15.95
N GLU A 176 -36.54 -20.53 -16.82
CA GLU A 176 -37.94 -20.74 -16.47
C GLU A 176 -38.22 -22.14 -15.92
N ASN A 177 -37.34 -23.11 -16.14
CA ASN A 177 -37.45 -24.50 -15.68
C ASN A 177 -36.63 -24.73 -14.39
N GLY A 178 -35.92 -23.72 -13.86
CA GLY A 178 -35.12 -23.81 -12.67
C GLY A 178 -33.72 -24.38 -12.88
N ASN A 179 -33.23 -24.48 -14.13
CA ASN A 179 -31.86 -24.91 -14.42
C ASN A 179 -30.89 -23.74 -14.29
N ASP A 180 -29.69 -24.03 -13.79
CA ASP A 180 -28.61 -23.05 -13.69
C ASP A 180 -28.04 -22.73 -15.09
N THR A 181 -28.20 -21.49 -15.54
CA THR A 181 -27.69 -20.95 -16.81
C THR A 181 -26.48 -20.03 -16.64
N MET A 182 -25.84 -20.04 -15.49
CA MET A 182 -24.74 -19.11 -15.16
C MET A 182 -23.61 -19.18 -16.19
N GLU A 183 -23.18 -20.37 -16.57
CA GLU A 183 -22.09 -20.55 -17.51
C GLU A 183 -22.44 -20.02 -18.91
N GLU A 184 -23.66 -20.29 -19.37
CA GLU A 184 -24.17 -19.82 -20.67
C GLU A 184 -24.27 -18.29 -20.71
N GLN A 185 -24.76 -17.68 -19.63
CA GLN A 185 -24.84 -16.21 -19.50
C GLN A 185 -23.46 -15.55 -19.44
N ILE A 186 -22.50 -16.14 -18.73
CA ILE A 186 -21.12 -15.66 -18.71
C ILE A 186 -20.52 -15.70 -20.12
N GLN A 187 -20.72 -16.82 -20.86
CA GLN A 187 -20.21 -16.95 -22.21
C GLN A 187 -20.90 -15.99 -23.19
N ALA A 188 -22.21 -15.79 -23.05
CA ALA A 188 -22.95 -14.82 -23.86
C ALA A 188 -22.47 -13.40 -23.61
N ASN A 189 -22.30 -13.01 -22.34
CA ASN A 189 -21.77 -11.70 -21.95
C ASN A 189 -20.35 -11.49 -22.47
N TYR A 190 -19.49 -12.50 -22.37
CA TYR A 190 -18.13 -12.42 -22.92
C TYR A 190 -18.11 -12.17 -24.42
N ARG A 191 -18.99 -12.85 -25.19
CA ARG A 191 -19.12 -12.62 -26.64
C ARG A 191 -19.63 -11.23 -26.95
N GLN A 192 -20.64 -10.77 -26.19
CA GLN A 192 -21.20 -9.43 -26.34
C GLN A 192 -20.15 -8.36 -26.09
N ILE A 193 -19.38 -8.46 -25.00
CA ILE A 193 -18.30 -7.50 -24.69
C ILE A 193 -17.27 -7.46 -25.83
N LYS A 194 -16.91 -8.62 -26.41
CA LYS A 194 -15.99 -8.64 -27.55
C LYS A 194 -16.56 -7.93 -28.77
N GLN A 195 -17.84 -8.13 -29.06
CA GLN A 195 -18.51 -7.47 -30.17
C GLN A 195 -18.60 -5.96 -29.94
N ASP A 196 -19.00 -5.54 -28.74
CA ASP A 196 -19.06 -4.12 -28.37
C ASP A 196 -17.69 -3.42 -28.52
N ILE A 197 -16.60 -4.13 -28.20
CA ILE A 197 -15.23 -3.60 -28.39
C ILE A 197 -14.93 -3.42 -29.90
N VAL A 198 -15.31 -4.37 -30.75
CA VAL A 198 -15.10 -4.26 -32.20
C VAL A 198 -15.90 -3.09 -32.75
N GLU A 199 -17.17 -2.98 -32.41
CA GLU A 199 -18.04 -1.88 -32.84
C GLU A 199 -17.52 -0.53 -32.34
N LEU A 200 -17.02 -0.46 -31.09
CA LEU A 200 -16.42 0.76 -30.56
C LEU A 200 -15.19 1.19 -31.36
N VAL A 201 -14.32 0.22 -31.71
CA VAL A 201 -13.12 0.50 -32.51
C VAL A 201 -13.47 0.95 -33.92
N GLU A 202 -14.43 0.28 -34.57
CA GLU A 202 -14.90 0.63 -35.91
C GLU A 202 -15.54 2.04 -35.94
N ASN A 203 -16.40 2.32 -34.98
CA ASN A 203 -17.04 3.64 -34.85
C ASN A 203 -16.00 4.74 -34.60
N GLU A 204 -14.99 4.48 -33.79
CA GLU A 204 -13.92 5.44 -33.52
C GLU A 204 -13.04 5.64 -34.76
N LEU A 205 -12.73 4.61 -35.53
CA LEU A 205 -12.01 4.74 -36.79
C LEU A 205 -12.80 5.60 -37.82
N ILE A 206 -14.09 5.35 -37.96
CA ILE A 206 -14.98 6.14 -38.81
C ILE A 206 -15.00 7.60 -38.34
N ARG A 207 -15.06 7.83 -37.03
CA ARG A 207 -14.99 9.20 -36.47
C ARG A 207 -13.70 9.90 -36.82
N ILE A 208 -12.56 9.21 -36.69
CA ILE A 208 -11.23 9.74 -36.99
C ILE A 208 -11.09 10.02 -38.51
N GLU A 209 -11.63 9.16 -39.37
CA GLU A 209 -11.61 9.35 -40.83
C GLU A 209 -12.42 10.55 -41.28
N ASN A 210 -13.53 10.82 -40.61
CA ASN A 210 -14.44 11.92 -40.95
C ASN A 210 -14.03 13.28 -40.36
N ASP A 211 -13.14 13.29 -39.33
CA ASP A 211 -12.67 14.52 -38.71
C ASP A 211 -11.29 14.92 -39.25
N PRO A 212 -11.20 16.03 -40.05
CA PRO A 212 -9.92 16.48 -40.58
C PRO A 212 -8.84 16.77 -39.53
N ALA A 213 -9.25 17.14 -38.29
CA ALA A 213 -8.35 17.42 -37.19
C ALA A 213 -7.70 16.15 -36.63
N LEU A 214 -8.34 15.00 -36.82
CA LEU A 214 -7.93 13.71 -36.26
C LEU A 214 -7.25 12.78 -37.27
N LYS A 215 -7.32 13.06 -38.56
CA LYS A 215 -6.75 12.21 -39.63
C LYS A 215 -5.26 11.91 -39.45
N HIS A 216 -4.50 12.76 -38.79
CA HIS A 216 -3.09 12.53 -38.50
C HIS A 216 -2.86 11.33 -37.55
N LEU A 217 -3.89 10.85 -36.82
CA LEU A 217 -3.80 9.69 -35.95
C LEU A 217 -3.81 8.36 -36.71
N LEU A 218 -4.31 8.33 -37.95
CA LEU A 218 -4.34 7.14 -38.80
C LEU A 218 -3.00 6.87 -39.51
N GLY A 219 -2.09 7.87 -39.56
CA GLY A 219 -0.81 7.79 -40.27
C GLY A 219 0.38 7.21 -39.49
N GLY A 220 0.19 6.59 -38.33
CA GLY A 220 1.24 6.20 -37.39
C GLY A 220 1.80 4.77 -37.50
N ASN A 221 1.72 4.08 -38.64
CA ASN A 221 2.24 2.70 -38.74
C ASN A 221 3.13 2.48 -40.00
N GLU A 222 4.02 3.43 -40.30
CA GLU A 222 5.21 3.11 -41.11
C GLU A 222 6.43 3.06 -40.20
N GLY A 223 6.81 1.88 -39.75
CA GLY A 223 8.10 1.69 -39.10
C GLY A 223 8.17 0.70 -37.95
N VAL A 224 7.64 -0.54 -38.12
CA VAL A 224 8.21 -1.71 -37.42
C VAL A 224 8.22 -2.87 -38.41
N GLN A 225 9.22 -2.86 -39.29
CA GLN A 225 9.74 -4.08 -39.92
C GLN A 225 11.16 -4.29 -39.38
N ALA A 226 11.42 -5.52 -38.95
CA ALA A 226 12.60 -6.26 -38.59
C ALA A 226 12.79 -6.49 -37.09
#